data_bc50e8426a9a5f67235d82952f298a81
#
_entry.id   bc50e8426a9a5f67235d82952f298a81
#
_cell.length_a   1.000
_cell.length_b   1.000
_cell.length_c   1.000
_cell.angle_alpha   90.00
_cell.angle_beta   90.00
_cell.angle_gamma   90.00
#
_symmetry.space_group_name_H-M   'P 1'
#
loop_
_entity.id
_entity.type
_entity.pdbx_description
1 polymer ?
#
loop_
_entity_poly.entity_id
_entity_poly.type
_entity_poly.pdbx_seq_one_letter_code
_entity_poly.pdbx_strand_id
1 'polypeptide(L)'
;MALEIVIPTLGESISEATIVRWLKASGESVERDEVVVEIETDKATMELVAPEAGVLEILKREGEKVGIGETIGRVSPVGETRPAPAEAKPAYAASPSARRIPTQEPETTPPLSPAVRRLIEEHEIEPAEVTATGRGGRLTKEDVLQYLETKGREESAPPHLRMQPQAQPARTPATHPAATPRPSPRTEGRERREPMSRIRKRIAERLVQAQHTAAILTTFNEIDMTAVLAMRAKYNEAFKERFGISLGLLSFFAKASVEALRAFPAINAEIRGDDIVYKEYYSLGIAVATEQGLLVPVIRDVDRKSMAEIELELAELSQRARTGKISVEELTGGTFTISNGGVFGSLLSTPILNPPQSGILGLHKIEKRPVVGPNDEIVVRSMMYVALSYDHRIVDGREAVLFLRRIKECIEDPNRILLGM
;
A
#
# COMPACT_ATOMS: atom_id res chain seq x y z
N MET A 1 4.06 -16.91 -45.52
CA MET A 1 4.82 -15.99 -44.66
C MET A 1 4.14 -15.95 -43.32
N ALA A 2 4.89 -15.97 -42.23
CA ALA A 2 4.27 -15.85 -40.90
C ALA A 2 3.72 -14.43 -40.72
N LEU A 3 2.48 -14.32 -40.27
CA LEU A 3 1.84 -13.04 -39.95
C LEU A 3 2.01 -12.72 -38.46
N GLU A 4 2.31 -11.48 -38.17
CA GLU A 4 2.57 -11.03 -36.80
C GLU A 4 1.28 -10.56 -36.12
N ILE A 5 1.12 -10.95 -34.84
CA ILE A 5 0.09 -10.41 -33.95
C ILE A 5 0.73 -9.23 -33.22
N VAL A 6 0.28 -8.02 -33.58
CA VAL A 6 0.78 -6.75 -33.02
C VAL A 6 -0.29 -6.09 -32.19
N ILE A 7 0.13 -5.34 -31.16
CA ILE A 7 -0.76 -4.52 -30.35
C ILE A 7 -1.27 -3.34 -31.21
N PRO A 8 -2.58 -3.22 -31.47
CA PRO A 8 -3.12 -2.13 -32.26
C PRO A 8 -3.01 -0.77 -31.54
N THR A 9 -3.07 0.32 -32.30
CA THR A 9 -3.14 1.67 -31.73
C THR A 9 -4.50 1.89 -31.05
N LEU A 10 -4.50 2.03 -29.73
CA LEU A 10 -5.68 2.06 -28.87
C LEU A 10 -6.02 3.51 -28.40
N GLY A 11 -6.20 4.47 -29.35
CA GLY A 11 -6.54 5.87 -29.04
C GLY A 11 -5.35 6.75 -28.61
N GLU A 12 -5.55 8.06 -28.51
CA GLU A 12 -4.48 9.08 -28.41
C GLU A 12 -3.73 9.13 -27.06
N SER A 13 -4.04 8.26 -26.09
CA SER A 13 -3.50 8.38 -24.73
C SER A 13 -3.01 7.06 -24.09
N ILE A 14 -2.94 5.96 -24.82
CA ILE A 14 -2.50 4.66 -24.29
C ILE A 14 -1.14 4.32 -24.89
N SER A 15 -0.11 4.14 -24.05
CA SER A 15 1.26 3.81 -24.47
C SER A 15 1.68 2.37 -24.18
N GLU A 16 1.01 1.69 -23.26
CA GLU A 16 1.34 0.34 -22.80
C GLU A 16 0.09 -0.51 -22.61
N ALA A 17 0.23 -1.85 -22.84
CA ALA A 17 -0.76 -2.86 -22.52
C ALA A 17 -0.10 -4.02 -21.75
N THR A 18 -0.87 -4.76 -20.97
CA THR A 18 -0.38 -5.96 -20.25
C THR A 18 -1.10 -7.18 -20.80
N ILE A 19 -0.37 -8.25 -21.14
CA ILE A 19 -0.96 -9.53 -21.56
C ILE A 19 -1.59 -10.19 -20.34
N VAL A 20 -2.92 -10.33 -20.33
CA VAL A 20 -3.64 -10.94 -19.20
C VAL A 20 -3.51 -12.46 -19.27
N ARG A 21 -3.87 -13.03 -20.42
CA ARG A 21 -3.77 -14.48 -20.67
C ARG A 21 -3.80 -14.78 -22.17
N TRP A 22 -3.16 -15.90 -22.52
CA TRP A 22 -3.32 -16.52 -23.82
C TRP A 22 -4.47 -17.52 -23.78
N LEU A 23 -5.40 -17.45 -24.74
CA LEU A 23 -6.54 -18.37 -24.85
C LEU A 23 -6.17 -19.65 -25.63
N LYS A 24 -5.03 -19.62 -26.32
CA LYS A 24 -4.44 -20.72 -27.08
C LYS A 24 -2.98 -20.93 -26.70
N ALA A 25 -2.52 -22.16 -26.72
CA ALA A 25 -1.15 -22.49 -26.43
C ALA A 25 -0.22 -22.32 -27.66
N SER A 26 1.07 -22.05 -27.39
CA SER A 26 2.07 -22.03 -28.49
C SER A 26 2.18 -23.37 -29.17
N GLY A 27 2.05 -23.39 -30.49
CA GLY A 27 1.99 -24.60 -31.31
C GLY A 27 0.56 -25.09 -31.61
N GLU A 28 -0.47 -24.45 -31.07
CA GLU A 28 -1.89 -24.78 -31.34
C GLU A 28 -2.35 -24.13 -32.65
N SER A 29 -3.23 -24.83 -33.37
CA SER A 29 -3.83 -24.29 -34.59
C SER A 29 -4.95 -23.32 -34.26
N VAL A 30 -4.95 -22.16 -34.93
CA VAL A 30 -5.95 -21.10 -34.80
C VAL A 30 -6.62 -20.84 -36.13
N GLU A 31 -7.89 -20.44 -36.09
CA GLU A 31 -8.63 -20.02 -37.28
C GLU A 31 -8.49 -18.49 -37.43
N ARG A 32 -8.80 -18.00 -38.64
CA ARG A 32 -8.84 -16.58 -38.90
C ARG A 32 -9.94 -15.92 -38.06
N ASP A 33 -9.63 -14.77 -37.45
CA ASP A 33 -10.51 -14.00 -36.57
C ASP A 33 -10.86 -14.71 -35.24
N GLU A 34 -10.16 -15.82 -34.90
CA GLU A 34 -10.27 -16.47 -33.59
C GLU A 34 -9.54 -15.67 -32.52
N VAL A 35 -10.18 -15.49 -31.35
CA VAL A 35 -9.58 -14.79 -30.20
C VAL A 35 -8.44 -15.62 -29.61
N VAL A 36 -7.23 -15.07 -29.61
CA VAL A 36 -6.01 -15.78 -29.16
C VAL A 36 -5.40 -15.25 -27.87
N VAL A 37 -5.62 -13.97 -27.53
CA VAL A 37 -5.04 -13.36 -26.36
C VAL A 37 -5.94 -12.24 -25.82
N GLU A 38 -6.04 -12.15 -24.49
CA GLU A 38 -6.63 -11.03 -23.77
C GLU A 38 -5.51 -10.09 -23.29
N ILE A 39 -5.66 -8.80 -23.59
CA ILE A 39 -4.78 -7.73 -23.13
C ILE A 39 -5.56 -6.72 -22.27
N GLU A 40 -4.93 -6.18 -21.26
CA GLU A 40 -5.47 -5.15 -20.38
C GLU A 40 -4.71 -3.83 -20.58
N THR A 41 -5.44 -2.76 -20.77
CA THR A 41 -4.92 -1.40 -20.83
C THR A 41 -5.41 -0.62 -19.60
N ASP A 42 -4.91 0.56 -19.38
CA ASP A 42 -5.33 1.44 -18.27
C ASP A 42 -6.84 1.76 -18.26
N LYS A 43 -7.52 1.55 -19.39
CA LYS A 43 -8.96 1.92 -19.54
C LYS A 43 -9.90 0.75 -19.85
N ALA A 44 -9.42 -0.34 -20.43
CA ALA A 44 -10.27 -1.47 -20.82
C ALA A 44 -9.45 -2.75 -21.07
N THR A 45 -10.12 -3.89 -20.89
CA THR A 45 -9.63 -5.20 -21.35
C THR A 45 -10.09 -5.40 -22.79
N MET A 46 -9.19 -5.85 -23.66
CA MET A 46 -9.46 -6.11 -25.09
C MET A 46 -8.99 -7.49 -25.49
N GLU A 47 -9.67 -8.07 -26.46
CA GLU A 47 -9.33 -9.35 -27.05
C GLU A 47 -8.69 -9.12 -28.43
N LEU A 48 -7.54 -9.78 -28.69
CA LEU A 48 -6.92 -9.77 -30.01
C LEU A 48 -7.13 -11.09 -30.70
N VAL A 49 -7.40 -11.00 -32.02
CA VAL A 49 -7.73 -12.12 -32.87
C VAL A 49 -6.55 -12.51 -33.77
N ALA A 50 -6.52 -13.75 -34.20
CA ALA A 50 -5.54 -14.24 -35.17
C ALA A 50 -5.83 -13.58 -36.56
N PRO A 51 -4.80 -13.00 -37.23
CA PRO A 51 -4.99 -12.36 -38.54
C PRO A 51 -5.27 -13.36 -39.68
N GLU A 52 -4.81 -14.59 -39.55
CA GLU A 52 -5.07 -15.70 -40.49
C GLU A 52 -5.07 -17.05 -39.78
N ALA A 53 -5.61 -18.08 -40.46
CA ALA A 53 -5.56 -19.48 -39.98
C ALA A 53 -4.13 -20.04 -40.07
N GLY A 54 -3.66 -20.66 -38.97
CA GLY A 54 -2.31 -21.19 -38.92
C GLY A 54 -1.93 -21.75 -37.56
N VAL A 55 -0.65 -21.91 -37.29
CA VAL A 55 -0.09 -22.37 -36.02
C VAL A 55 0.43 -21.14 -35.26
N LEU A 56 -0.06 -20.95 -34.01
CA LEU A 56 0.30 -19.84 -33.14
C LEU A 56 1.70 -20.07 -32.54
N GLU A 57 2.56 -19.09 -32.62
CA GLU A 57 3.82 -18.99 -31.88
C GLU A 57 3.77 -17.81 -30.93
N ILE A 58 3.87 -18.05 -29.63
CA ILE A 58 3.84 -17.03 -28.58
C ILE A 58 5.24 -16.50 -28.36
N LEU A 59 5.44 -15.17 -28.48
CA LEU A 59 6.72 -14.50 -28.28
C LEU A 59 6.82 -13.82 -26.92
N LYS A 60 5.69 -13.40 -26.33
CA LYS A 60 5.60 -12.71 -25.04
C LYS A 60 4.74 -13.51 -24.05
N ARG A 61 5.13 -13.50 -22.76
CA ARG A 61 4.45 -14.29 -21.72
C ARG A 61 3.29 -13.55 -21.10
N GLU A 62 2.39 -14.30 -20.45
CA GLU A 62 1.33 -13.74 -19.60
C GLU A 62 1.93 -12.89 -18.47
N GLY A 63 1.31 -11.73 -18.20
CA GLY A 63 1.77 -10.74 -17.22
C GLY A 63 2.85 -9.79 -17.72
N GLU A 64 3.35 -9.92 -18.96
CA GLU A 64 4.37 -9.04 -19.53
C GLU A 64 3.74 -7.75 -20.07
N LYS A 65 4.37 -6.61 -19.78
CA LYS A 65 3.98 -5.31 -20.35
C LYS A 65 4.56 -5.15 -21.73
N VAL A 66 3.76 -4.68 -22.66
CA VAL A 66 4.07 -4.55 -24.07
C VAL A 66 3.65 -3.19 -24.60
N GLY A 67 4.44 -2.62 -25.50
CA GLY A 67 4.16 -1.33 -26.13
C GLY A 67 3.19 -1.44 -27.31
N ILE A 68 2.57 -0.30 -27.69
CA ILE A 68 1.76 -0.20 -28.91
C ILE A 68 2.64 -0.47 -30.13
N GLY A 69 2.16 -1.31 -31.06
CA GLY A 69 2.90 -1.72 -32.26
C GLY A 69 3.92 -2.83 -32.00
N GLU A 70 4.05 -3.34 -30.78
CA GLU A 70 4.95 -4.43 -30.45
C GLU A 70 4.35 -5.76 -30.86
N THR A 71 5.19 -6.67 -31.44
CA THR A 71 4.78 -8.02 -31.85
C THR A 71 4.79 -8.94 -30.64
N ILE A 72 3.62 -9.51 -30.32
CA ILE A 72 3.44 -10.41 -29.15
C ILE A 72 3.38 -11.88 -29.54
N GLY A 73 3.07 -12.19 -30.78
CA GLY A 73 2.99 -13.55 -31.33
C GLY A 73 3.06 -13.56 -32.84
N ARG A 74 3.13 -14.77 -33.42
CA ARG A 74 3.12 -15.00 -34.87
C ARG A 74 2.19 -16.16 -35.21
N VAL A 75 1.55 -16.09 -36.39
CA VAL A 75 0.76 -17.17 -36.94
C VAL A 75 1.42 -17.63 -38.24
N SER A 76 1.83 -18.93 -38.31
CA SER A 76 2.44 -19.52 -39.48
C SER A 76 1.43 -20.40 -40.19
N PRO A 77 1.29 -20.33 -41.53
CA PRO A 77 0.36 -21.21 -42.27
C PRO A 77 0.72 -22.67 -42.11
N VAL A 78 -0.30 -23.54 -41.97
CA VAL A 78 -0.15 -24.99 -41.83
C VAL A 78 0.50 -25.54 -43.07
N GLY A 79 1.81 -25.84 -43.03
CA GLY A 79 2.54 -26.42 -44.20
C GLY A 79 4.05 -26.50 -44.04
N GLU A 80 4.68 -25.94 -43.04
CA GLU A 80 6.13 -26.03 -42.82
C GLU A 80 6.47 -26.49 -41.41
N THR A 81 6.61 -27.79 -41.22
CA THR A 81 7.27 -28.39 -40.05
C THR A 81 8.76 -28.15 -40.16
N ARG A 82 9.32 -27.31 -39.31
CA ARG A 82 10.75 -27.18 -39.11
C ARG A 82 11.10 -27.54 -37.67
N PRO A 83 12.09 -28.42 -37.45
CA PRO A 83 12.44 -28.84 -36.09
C PRO A 83 13.11 -27.72 -35.31
N ALA A 84 12.88 -27.74 -34.00
CA ALA A 84 13.41 -26.79 -33.04
C ALA A 84 14.95 -26.60 -33.14
N PRO A 85 15.48 -25.38 -33.13
CA PRO A 85 16.90 -25.16 -32.93
C PRO A 85 17.22 -25.02 -31.44
N ALA A 86 18.25 -25.75 -31.05
CA ALA A 86 18.93 -25.66 -29.78
C ALA A 86 19.49 -24.23 -29.54
N GLU A 87 19.63 -23.91 -28.25
CA GLU A 87 20.22 -22.69 -27.72
C GLU A 87 21.49 -22.24 -28.48
N ALA A 88 21.51 -20.99 -28.96
CA ALA A 88 22.71 -20.35 -29.43
C ALA A 88 22.92 -19.04 -28.67
N LYS A 89 24.00 -19.01 -27.90
CA LYS A 89 24.58 -17.79 -27.30
C LYS A 89 25.06 -16.85 -28.40
N PRO A 90 24.92 -15.53 -28.25
CA PRO A 90 25.51 -14.59 -29.24
C PRO A 90 27.01 -14.48 -29.05
N ALA A 91 27.73 -14.80 -30.11
CA ALA A 91 29.16 -14.53 -30.27
C ALA A 91 29.37 -13.08 -30.67
N TYR A 92 30.21 -12.38 -29.93
CA TYR A 92 30.76 -11.07 -30.34
C TYR A 92 32.06 -11.29 -31.08
N ALA A 93 32.17 -10.69 -32.26
CA ALA A 93 33.28 -10.84 -33.20
C ALA A 93 34.57 -10.23 -32.70
N ALA A 94 35.64 -10.93 -32.93
CA ALA A 94 37.04 -10.58 -32.66
C ALA A 94 37.70 -9.90 -33.86
N SER A 95 38.72 -9.07 -33.62
CA SER A 95 40.08 -9.30 -34.21
C SER A 95 41.01 -8.13 -33.90
N PRO A 96 42.36 -8.22 -34.12
CA PRO A 96 43.31 -9.15 -33.54
C PRO A 96 44.55 -8.42 -32.95
N SER A 97 45.33 -9.05 -32.11
CA SER A 97 46.79 -9.14 -32.26
C SER A 97 47.55 -9.65 -31.04
N ALA A 98 48.16 -10.74 -31.23
CA ALA A 98 49.30 -11.41 -30.64
C ALA A 98 50.11 -10.76 -29.49
N ARG A 99 50.34 -11.57 -28.39
CA ARG A 99 51.67 -11.99 -27.95
C ARG A 99 51.53 -13.10 -26.86
N ARG A 100 52.13 -14.25 -27.13
CA ARG A 100 52.40 -15.34 -26.17
C ARG A 100 53.49 -14.90 -25.20
N ILE A 101 53.44 -15.35 -23.94
CA ILE A 101 54.51 -15.87 -23.07
C ILE A 101 53.82 -16.33 -21.73
N PRO A 102 54.45 -17.18 -20.87
CA PRO A 102 53.98 -18.54 -20.58
C PRO A 102 53.36 -18.74 -19.17
N THR A 103 52.83 -19.94 -18.98
CA THR A 103 52.30 -20.55 -17.79
C THR A 103 53.09 -20.29 -16.51
N GLN A 104 52.41 -19.81 -15.49
CA GLN A 104 52.67 -20.10 -14.08
C GLN A 104 51.34 -20.03 -13.33
N GLU A 105 50.90 -21.10 -12.72
CA GLU A 105 49.98 -21.04 -11.61
C GLU A 105 50.61 -20.29 -10.47
N PRO A 106 49.84 -19.41 -9.80
CA PRO A 106 49.65 -19.58 -8.39
C PRO A 106 48.21 -19.23 -7.95
N GLU A 107 47.78 -19.85 -6.89
CA GLU A 107 46.64 -19.46 -6.03
C GLU A 107 46.62 -17.96 -5.76
N THR A 108 45.59 -17.26 -6.26
CA THR A 108 45.41 -15.85 -5.89
C THR A 108 43.94 -15.58 -5.55
N THR A 109 43.74 -15.36 -4.27
CA THR A 109 42.57 -14.63 -3.72
C THR A 109 42.31 -13.39 -4.56
N PRO A 110 41.04 -13.09 -4.94
CA PRO A 110 40.71 -11.90 -5.74
C PRO A 110 41.18 -10.60 -5.03
N PRO A 111 41.73 -9.62 -5.75
CA PRO A 111 42.24 -8.40 -5.13
C PRO A 111 41.13 -7.61 -4.39
N LEU A 112 41.41 -7.30 -3.14
CA LEU A 112 40.53 -6.52 -2.25
C LEU A 112 40.40 -5.07 -2.76
N SER A 113 39.18 -4.49 -2.68
CA SER A 113 38.99 -3.07 -3.01
C SER A 113 39.68 -2.16 -1.99
N PRO A 114 40.11 -0.92 -2.35
CA PRO A 114 40.78 0.00 -1.43
C PRO A 114 39.99 0.31 -0.16
N ALA A 115 38.66 0.32 -0.24
CA ALA A 115 37.76 0.57 0.89
C ALA A 115 37.69 -0.65 1.85
N VAL A 116 37.67 -1.86 1.30
CA VAL A 116 37.67 -3.11 2.08
C VAL A 116 39.02 -3.31 2.78
N ARG A 117 40.13 -3.00 2.08
CA ARG A 117 41.45 -3.10 2.67
C ARG A 117 41.63 -2.19 3.88
N ARG A 118 41.15 -0.93 3.82
CA ARG A 118 41.19 -0.01 4.98
C ARG A 118 40.42 -0.52 6.18
N LEU A 119 39.21 -1.05 5.97
CA LEU A 119 38.38 -1.58 7.06
C LEU A 119 38.99 -2.83 7.71
N ILE A 120 39.64 -3.68 6.91
CA ILE A 120 40.32 -4.88 7.39
C ILE A 120 41.57 -4.48 8.21
N GLU A 121 42.34 -3.49 7.75
CA GLU A 121 43.50 -2.95 8.47
C GLU A 121 43.11 -2.21 9.77
N GLU A 122 42.01 -1.41 9.73
CA GLU A 122 41.53 -0.62 10.87
C GLU A 122 40.97 -1.48 11.99
N HIS A 123 40.40 -2.65 11.68
CA HIS A 123 39.79 -3.54 12.67
C HIS A 123 40.54 -4.86 12.89
N GLU A 124 41.78 -4.98 12.36
CA GLU A 124 42.66 -6.14 12.48
C GLU A 124 41.97 -7.48 12.17
N ILE A 125 41.23 -7.54 11.05
CA ILE A 125 40.43 -8.71 10.63
C ILE A 125 41.25 -9.52 9.63
N GLU A 126 41.30 -10.84 9.76
CA GLU A 126 41.84 -11.70 8.71
C GLU A 126 40.82 -11.88 7.57
N PRO A 127 41.17 -11.59 6.29
CA PRO A 127 40.27 -11.72 5.16
C PRO A 127 39.60 -13.09 5.01
N ALA A 128 40.25 -14.14 5.52
CA ALA A 128 39.77 -15.52 5.48
C ALA A 128 38.59 -15.79 6.47
N GLU A 129 38.40 -14.92 7.46
CA GLU A 129 37.31 -15.07 8.45
C GLU A 129 35.98 -14.48 7.97
N VAL A 130 36.00 -13.66 6.91
CA VAL A 130 34.81 -12.98 6.39
C VAL A 130 34.24 -13.71 5.18
N THR A 131 32.96 -14.08 5.23
CA THR A 131 32.28 -14.73 4.11
C THR A 131 32.05 -13.72 2.98
N ALA A 132 32.68 -13.95 1.82
CA ALA A 132 32.58 -13.08 0.66
C ALA A 132 31.28 -13.33 -0.12
N THR A 133 30.40 -12.30 -0.25
CA THR A 133 29.13 -12.38 -1.02
C THR A 133 29.20 -11.68 -2.38
N GLY A 134 30.25 -10.94 -2.70
CA GLY A 134 30.43 -10.20 -3.95
C GLY A 134 30.61 -11.07 -5.18
N ARG A 135 30.30 -10.52 -6.37
CA ARG A 135 30.36 -11.20 -7.66
C ARG A 135 31.77 -11.75 -7.95
N GLY A 136 31.89 -13.08 -8.08
CA GLY A 136 33.16 -13.77 -8.30
C GLY A 136 33.99 -14.01 -7.02
N GLY A 137 33.33 -14.11 -5.85
CA GLY A 137 34.02 -14.40 -4.57
C GLY A 137 34.80 -13.22 -3.99
N ARG A 138 34.45 -11.98 -4.34
CA ARG A 138 35.09 -10.77 -3.82
C ARG A 138 34.46 -10.32 -2.51
N LEU A 139 35.28 -9.94 -1.52
CA LEU A 139 34.84 -9.30 -0.31
C LEU A 139 34.30 -7.89 -0.58
N THR A 140 33.08 -7.60 -0.11
CA THR A 140 32.45 -6.27 -0.17
C THR A 140 32.61 -5.54 1.17
N LYS A 141 32.38 -4.22 1.16
CA LYS A 141 32.38 -3.41 2.37
C LYS A 141 31.28 -3.88 3.37
N GLU A 142 30.13 -4.31 2.84
CA GLU A 142 28.99 -4.79 3.62
C GLU A 142 29.30 -6.10 4.34
N ASP A 143 30.07 -7.02 3.71
CA ASP A 143 30.48 -8.27 4.33
C ASP A 143 31.34 -8.04 5.58
N VAL A 144 32.27 -7.07 5.51
CA VAL A 144 33.16 -6.72 6.64
C VAL A 144 32.37 -6.05 7.78
N LEU A 145 31.42 -5.16 7.46
CA LEU A 145 30.58 -4.52 8.48
C LEU A 145 29.65 -5.52 9.16
N GLN A 146 29.07 -6.46 8.43
CA GLN A 146 28.23 -7.51 8.99
C GLN A 146 29.01 -8.47 9.89
N TYR A 147 30.27 -8.79 9.54
CA TYR A 147 31.15 -9.57 10.38
C TYR A 147 31.45 -8.85 11.69
N LEU A 148 31.73 -7.54 11.67
CA LEU A 148 31.98 -6.73 12.86
C LEU A 148 30.76 -6.65 13.79
N GLU A 149 29.54 -6.49 13.22
CA GLU A 149 28.31 -6.51 14.00
C GLU A 149 28.06 -7.86 14.68
N THR A 150 28.39 -8.95 13.99
CA THR A 150 28.24 -10.30 14.55
C THR A 150 29.25 -10.56 15.68
N LYS A 151 30.51 -10.15 15.48
CA LYS A 151 31.59 -10.27 16.48
C LYS A 151 31.32 -9.41 17.73
N GLY A 152 30.83 -8.18 17.53
CA GLY A 152 30.44 -7.30 18.65
C GLY A 152 29.22 -7.81 19.45
N ARG A 153 28.33 -8.60 18.82
CA ARG A 153 27.22 -9.28 19.52
C ARG A 153 27.70 -10.50 20.34
N GLU A 154 28.70 -11.21 19.87
CA GLU A 154 29.27 -12.35 20.61
C GLU A 154 30.09 -11.91 21.83
N GLU A 155 30.76 -10.77 21.78
CA GLU A 155 31.50 -10.22 22.94
C GLU A 155 30.57 -9.63 24.03
N SER A 156 29.38 -9.21 23.70
CA SER A 156 28.39 -8.64 24.63
C SER A 156 27.44 -9.67 25.27
N ALA A 157 27.56 -10.97 24.95
CA ALA A 157 26.75 -12.02 25.56
C ALA A 157 27.24 -12.45 26.91
N PRO A 158 26.35 -12.65 27.92
CA PRO A 158 26.76 -13.09 29.26
C PRO A 158 27.38 -14.48 29.23
N PRO A 159 28.34 -14.81 30.17
CA PRO A 159 29.23 -15.97 30.09
C PRO A 159 28.57 -17.36 30.06
N HIS A 160 27.31 -17.48 30.42
CA HIS A 160 26.59 -18.75 30.52
C HIS A 160 25.93 -19.21 29.17
N LEU A 161 26.10 -18.45 28.11
CA LEU A 161 25.60 -18.80 26.75
C LEU A 161 26.73 -19.11 25.75
N ARG A 162 27.98 -19.15 26.16
CA ARG A 162 29.10 -19.56 25.30
C ARG A 162 29.13 -21.09 25.15
N MET A 163 28.48 -21.62 24.14
CA MET A 163 28.65 -22.99 23.68
C MET A 163 30.00 -23.13 23.01
N GLN A 164 30.93 -23.87 23.65
CA GLN A 164 32.18 -24.27 23.01
C GLN A 164 31.91 -25.29 21.87
N PRO A 165 32.55 -25.17 20.70
CA PRO A 165 32.47 -26.20 19.66
C PRO A 165 33.27 -27.42 20.15
N GLN A 166 32.61 -28.49 20.55
CA GLN A 166 33.25 -29.78 20.70
C GLN A 166 33.56 -30.37 19.34
N ALA A 167 34.84 -30.57 19.04
CA ALA A 167 35.29 -31.29 17.86
C ALA A 167 34.76 -32.73 17.90
N GLN A 168 33.86 -33.09 17.05
CA GLN A 168 33.44 -34.48 16.80
C GLN A 168 34.40 -35.15 15.81
N PRO A 169 34.84 -36.40 16.08
CA PRO A 169 35.68 -37.13 15.13
C PRO A 169 34.95 -37.43 13.85
N ALA A 170 35.66 -37.28 12.71
CA ALA A 170 35.18 -37.54 11.37
C ALA A 170 34.49 -38.92 11.24
N ARG A 171 33.16 -38.87 11.05
CA ARG A 171 32.38 -40.03 10.67
C ARG A 171 32.31 -40.10 9.11
N THR A 172 32.75 -41.21 8.54
CA THR A 172 32.54 -41.61 7.16
C THR A 172 31.09 -41.39 6.71
N PRO A 173 30.84 -40.96 5.45
CA PRO A 173 29.48 -40.72 4.99
C PRO A 173 28.74 -42.06 4.85
N ALA A 174 27.86 -42.35 5.81
CA ALA A 174 26.84 -43.37 5.62
C ALA A 174 25.75 -42.78 4.71
N THR A 175 25.49 -43.40 3.62
CA THR A 175 24.34 -43.19 2.73
C THR A 175 23.06 -43.31 3.55
N HIS A 176 22.49 -42.18 3.96
CA HIS A 176 21.14 -42.16 4.53
C HIS A 176 20.14 -42.39 3.40
N PRO A 177 19.23 -43.38 3.52
CA PRO A 177 18.08 -43.45 2.65
C PRO A 177 17.31 -42.14 2.82
N ALA A 178 16.87 -41.58 1.68
CA ALA A 178 16.07 -40.35 1.64
C ALA A 178 14.96 -40.43 2.69
N ALA A 179 15.02 -39.53 3.67
CA ALA A 179 13.99 -39.41 4.68
C ALA A 179 12.67 -39.12 3.95
N THR A 180 11.75 -40.06 4.00
CA THR A 180 10.35 -39.84 3.61
C THR A 180 9.87 -38.58 4.37
N PRO A 181 9.24 -37.61 3.65
CA PRO A 181 8.71 -36.44 4.32
C PRO A 181 7.78 -36.91 5.43
N ARG A 182 8.10 -36.52 6.68
CA ARG A 182 7.17 -36.72 7.81
C ARG A 182 5.86 -36.08 7.41
N PRO A 183 4.72 -36.81 7.46
CA PRO A 183 3.44 -36.19 7.22
C PRO A 183 3.26 -35.05 8.20
N SER A 184 3.08 -33.84 7.69
CA SER A 184 2.69 -32.69 8.49
C SER A 184 1.45 -33.07 9.33
N PRO A 185 1.34 -32.64 10.59
CA PRO A 185 0.16 -32.99 11.40
C PRO A 185 -1.07 -32.59 10.58
N ARG A 186 -1.99 -33.56 10.38
CA ARG A 186 -3.24 -33.37 9.64
C ARG A 186 -4.06 -32.29 10.32
N THR A 187 -3.96 -31.05 9.84
CA THR A 187 -4.91 -29.95 10.10
C THR A 187 -6.09 -30.00 9.14
N GLU A 188 -6.10 -30.99 8.25
CA GLU A 188 -7.23 -31.28 7.33
C GLU A 188 -8.51 -31.45 8.15
N GLY A 189 -9.46 -30.53 7.98
CA GLY A 189 -10.73 -30.48 8.70
C GLY A 189 -10.84 -29.38 9.77
N ARG A 190 -9.72 -28.69 10.14
CA ARG A 190 -9.74 -27.55 11.05
C ARG A 190 -9.63 -26.19 10.34
N GLU A 191 -9.27 -26.19 9.08
CA GLU A 191 -9.12 -25.00 8.24
C GLU A 191 -10.35 -24.90 7.33
N ARG A 192 -11.00 -23.72 7.35
CA ARG A 192 -12.06 -23.35 6.42
C ARG A 192 -11.49 -22.38 5.40
N ARG A 193 -11.43 -22.78 4.14
CA ARG A 193 -10.99 -21.94 3.04
C ARG A 193 -12.19 -21.33 2.33
N GLU A 194 -12.25 -20.00 2.31
CA GLU A 194 -13.26 -19.25 1.56
C GLU A 194 -12.57 -18.28 0.61
N PRO A 195 -12.95 -18.24 -0.67
CA PRO A 195 -12.42 -17.26 -1.60
C PRO A 195 -12.90 -15.86 -1.24
N MET A 196 -12.01 -14.87 -1.31
CA MET A 196 -12.39 -13.46 -1.13
C MET A 196 -13.39 -13.04 -2.21
N SER A 197 -14.44 -12.28 -1.82
CA SER A 197 -15.33 -11.62 -2.75
C SER A 197 -14.56 -10.60 -3.60
N ARG A 198 -15.08 -10.26 -4.80
CA ARG A 198 -14.48 -9.24 -5.69
C ARG A 198 -14.31 -7.89 -4.98
N ILE A 199 -15.33 -7.47 -4.21
CA ILE A 199 -15.27 -6.23 -3.42
C ILE A 199 -14.15 -6.30 -2.39
N ARG A 200 -14.01 -7.43 -1.66
CA ARG A 200 -12.96 -7.60 -0.65
C ARG A 200 -11.55 -7.55 -1.26
N LYS A 201 -11.35 -8.13 -2.44
CA LYS A 201 -10.07 -8.06 -3.16
C LYS A 201 -9.72 -6.60 -3.50
N ARG A 202 -10.65 -5.85 -4.09
CA ARG A 202 -10.43 -4.42 -4.41
C ARG A 202 -10.14 -3.56 -3.19
N ILE A 203 -10.85 -3.79 -2.08
CA ILE A 203 -10.57 -3.09 -0.82
C ILE A 203 -9.15 -3.41 -0.34
N ALA A 204 -8.73 -4.68 -0.37
CA ALA A 204 -7.39 -5.08 0.05
C ALA A 204 -6.30 -4.43 -0.80
N GLU A 205 -6.43 -4.46 -2.12
CA GLU A 205 -5.51 -3.82 -3.07
C GLU A 205 -5.39 -2.30 -2.79
N ARG A 206 -6.54 -1.61 -2.65
CA ARG A 206 -6.57 -0.17 -2.38
C ARG A 206 -5.93 0.20 -1.05
N LEU A 207 -6.15 -0.59 0.01
CA LEU A 207 -5.55 -0.34 1.33
C LEU A 207 -4.03 -0.56 1.32
N VAL A 208 -3.55 -1.62 0.68
CA VAL A 208 -2.12 -1.88 0.52
C VAL A 208 -1.47 -0.79 -0.31
N GLN A 209 -2.09 -0.40 -1.43
CA GLN A 209 -1.60 0.70 -2.27
C GLN A 209 -1.50 2.00 -1.47
N ALA A 210 -2.51 2.36 -0.65
CA ALA A 210 -2.48 3.56 0.17
C ALA A 210 -1.27 3.61 1.10
N GLN A 211 -0.94 2.48 1.75
CA GLN A 211 0.22 2.38 2.63
C GLN A 211 1.57 2.40 1.91
N HIS A 212 1.63 1.89 0.68
CA HIS A 212 2.87 1.90 -0.12
C HIS A 212 3.13 3.24 -0.82
N THR A 213 2.09 4.00 -1.16
CA THR A 213 2.22 5.24 -1.94
C THR A 213 2.32 6.50 -1.10
N ALA A 214 1.96 6.46 0.18
CA ALA A 214 1.99 7.60 1.08
C ALA A 214 2.95 7.38 2.26
N ALA A 215 3.63 8.42 2.70
CA ALA A 215 4.41 8.43 3.94
C ALA A 215 3.47 8.73 5.12
N ILE A 216 2.67 7.72 5.53
CA ILE A 216 1.61 7.90 6.53
C ILE A 216 2.21 8.06 7.92
N LEU A 217 1.94 9.19 8.55
CA LEU A 217 2.19 9.44 9.97
C LEU A 217 0.88 9.72 10.69
N THR A 218 0.81 9.44 12.00
CA THR A 218 -0.38 9.71 12.81
C THR A 218 0.00 10.51 14.04
N THR A 219 -0.76 11.58 14.30
CA THR A 219 -0.71 12.35 15.55
C THR A 219 -2.04 12.24 16.28
N PHE A 220 -2.01 12.38 17.60
CA PHE A 220 -3.16 12.20 18.46
C PHE A 220 -3.38 13.42 19.35
N ASN A 221 -4.65 13.62 19.73
CA ASN A 221 -5.02 14.58 20.76
C ASN A 221 -6.21 14.03 21.56
N GLU A 222 -6.46 14.59 22.72
CA GLU A 222 -7.64 14.31 23.52
C GLU A 222 -8.54 15.55 23.60
N ILE A 223 -9.85 15.34 23.60
CA ILE A 223 -10.86 16.38 23.57
C ILE A 223 -11.82 16.19 24.75
N ASP A 224 -12.10 17.26 25.49
CA ASP A 224 -13.21 17.30 26.44
C ASP A 224 -14.54 17.52 25.70
N MET A 225 -15.36 16.49 25.66
CA MET A 225 -16.65 16.50 24.96
C MET A 225 -17.78 17.14 25.77
N THR A 226 -17.52 17.62 26.99
CA THR A 226 -18.54 18.08 27.93
C THR A 226 -19.41 19.19 27.33
N ALA A 227 -18.82 20.20 26.68
CA ALA A 227 -19.54 21.34 26.11
C ALA A 227 -20.45 20.91 24.93
N VAL A 228 -19.92 20.11 23.99
CA VAL A 228 -20.71 19.59 22.84
C VAL A 228 -21.83 18.67 23.32
N LEU A 229 -21.58 17.79 24.28
CA LEU A 229 -22.62 16.91 24.85
C LEU A 229 -23.70 17.70 25.57
N ALA A 230 -23.35 18.73 26.35
CA ALA A 230 -24.31 19.63 27.01
C ALA A 230 -25.14 20.42 25.99
N MET A 231 -24.51 20.97 24.94
CA MET A 231 -25.20 21.64 23.83
C MET A 231 -26.17 20.70 23.12
N ARG A 232 -25.73 19.51 22.78
CA ARG A 232 -26.58 18.48 22.17
C ARG A 232 -27.77 18.12 23.07
N ALA A 233 -27.52 17.86 24.35
CA ALA A 233 -28.60 17.55 25.29
C ALA A 233 -29.64 18.66 25.39
N LYS A 234 -29.19 19.93 25.40
CA LYS A 234 -30.07 21.08 25.48
C LYS A 234 -30.94 21.28 24.25
N TYR A 235 -30.40 21.07 23.06
CA TYR A 235 -31.06 21.47 21.81
C TYR A 235 -31.61 20.28 20.98
N ASN A 236 -31.28 19.05 21.30
CA ASN A 236 -31.62 17.87 20.47
C ASN A 236 -33.14 17.70 20.25
N GLU A 237 -33.98 17.92 21.26
CA GLU A 237 -35.44 17.75 21.10
C GLU A 237 -36.02 18.81 20.15
N ALA A 238 -35.70 20.09 20.36
CA ALA A 238 -36.14 21.16 19.48
C ALA A 238 -35.57 21.02 18.05
N PHE A 239 -34.35 20.51 17.93
CA PHE A 239 -33.72 20.23 16.65
C PHE A 239 -34.44 19.10 15.89
N LYS A 240 -34.78 18.03 16.61
CA LYS A 240 -35.52 16.89 16.07
C LYS A 240 -36.94 17.26 15.65
N GLU A 241 -37.62 18.08 16.48
CA GLU A 241 -38.94 18.60 16.16
C GLU A 241 -38.95 19.45 14.89
N ARG A 242 -37.93 20.29 14.74
CA ARG A 242 -37.82 21.21 13.59
C ARG A 242 -37.35 20.54 12.29
N PHE A 243 -36.39 19.62 12.38
CA PHE A 243 -35.70 19.06 11.21
C PHE A 243 -35.98 17.58 10.94
N GLY A 244 -36.73 16.91 11.84
CA GLY A 244 -37.07 15.48 11.70
C GLY A 244 -35.90 14.52 11.98
N ILE A 245 -34.75 15.02 12.39
CA ILE A 245 -33.53 14.22 12.67
C ILE A 245 -32.88 14.69 13.98
N SER A 246 -32.20 13.77 14.68
CA SER A 246 -31.46 14.10 15.89
C SER A 246 -30.16 14.81 15.58
N LEU A 247 -29.76 15.74 16.43
CA LEU A 247 -28.46 16.41 16.35
C LEU A 247 -27.35 15.42 16.70
N GLY A 248 -26.60 14.97 15.70
CA GLY A 248 -25.48 14.05 15.85
C GLY A 248 -24.19 14.75 16.24
N LEU A 249 -23.23 13.97 16.77
CA LEU A 249 -21.89 14.52 17.06
C LEU A 249 -21.07 14.73 15.79
N LEU A 250 -21.39 14.00 14.71
CA LEU A 250 -20.61 14.03 13.50
C LEU A 250 -20.70 15.39 12.77
N SER A 251 -21.85 16.05 12.81
CA SER A 251 -21.99 17.40 12.25
C SER A 251 -21.11 18.45 12.94
N PHE A 252 -20.88 18.33 14.24
CA PHE A 252 -19.91 19.17 14.96
C PHE A 252 -18.48 18.91 14.46
N PHE A 253 -18.08 17.64 14.38
CA PHE A 253 -16.74 17.28 13.87
C PHE A 253 -16.58 17.64 12.40
N ALA A 254 -17.61 17.51 11.57
CA ALA A 254 -17.58 17.92 10.18
C ALA A 254 -17.33 19.44 10.04
N LYS A 255 -18.06 20.25 10.81
CA LYS A 255 -17.84 21.70 10.84
C LYS A 255 -16.49 22.10 11.42
N ALA A 256 -16.08 21.48 12.52
CA ALA A 256 -14.75 21.72 13.11
C ALA A 256 -13.62 21.32 12.13
N SER A 257 -13.80 20.24 11.36
CA SER A 257 -12.84 19.83 10.34
C SER A 257 -12.76 20.85 9.21
N VAL A 258 -13.87 21.41 8.75
CA VAL A 258 -13.87 22.49 7.73
C VAL A 258 -13.09 23.70 8.22
N GLU A 259 -13.31 24.16 9.46
CA GLU A 259 -12.55 25.27 10.02
C GLU A 259 -11.04 24.97 10.14
N ALA A 260 -10.70 23.74 10.50
CA ALA A 260 -9.30 23.31 10.54
C ALA A 260 -8.68 23.19 9.14
N LEU A 261 -9.41 22.64 8.14
CA LEU A 261 -8.95 22.53 6.76
C LEU A 261 -8.71 23.88 6.09
N ARG A 262 -9.52 24.89 6.42
CA ARG A 262 -9.31 26.29 5.97
C ARG A 262 -8.01 26.88 6.53
N ALA A 263 -7.69 26.58 7.78
CA ALA A 263 -6.48 27.06 8.43
C ALA A 263 -5.20 26.31 7.98
N PHE A 264 -5.36 25.05 7.54
CA PHE A 264 -4.25 24.18 7.16
C PHE A 264 -4.54 23.50 5.79
N PRO A 265 -4.45 24.26 4.68
CA PRO A 265 -4.86 23.79 3.35
C PRO A 265 -4.04 22.59 2.82
N ALA A 266 -2.83 22.34 3.32
CA ALA A 266 -2.04 21.17 2.96
C ALA A 266 -2.76 19.83 3.31
N ILE A 267 -3.60 19.84 4.36
CA ILE A 267 -4.39 18.67 4.76
C ILE A 267 -5.62 18.47 3.86
N ASN A 268 -6.00 19.50 3.06
CA ASN A 268 -7.05 19.45 2.04
C ASN A 268 -6.46 19.41 0.62
N ALA A 269 -5.31 18.76 0.44
CA ALA A 269 -4.59 18.69 -0.81
C ALA A 269 -4.40 17.23 -1.27
N GLU A 270 -3.89 17.05 -2.48
CA GLU A 270 -3.46 15.75 -3.01
C GLU A 270 -2.23 15.90 -3.89
N ILE A 271 -1.47 14.82 -4.09
CA ILE A 271 -0.36 14.76 -5.05
C ILE A 271 -0.90 14.27 -6.40
N ARG A 272 -0.58 15.00 -7.48
CA ARG A 272 -0.81 14.58 -8.88
C ARG A 272 0.49 14.69 -9.66
N GLY A 273 1.10 13.55 -9.96
CA GLY A 273 2.46 13.55 -10.50
C GLY A 273 3.42 14.23 -9.53
N ASP A 274 4.04 15.33 -9.96
CA ASP A 274 4.98 16.12 -9.16
C ASP A 274 4.34 17.37 -8.51
N ASP A 275 3.01 17.57 -8.71
CA ASP A 275 2.29 18.73 -8.21
C ASP A 275 1.51 18.46 -6.93
N ILE A 276 1.45 19.46 -6.04
CA ILE A 276 0.51 19.50 -4.91
C ILE A 276 -0.72 20.28 -5.37
N VAL A 277 -1.88 19.63 -5.39
CA VAL A 277 -3.17 20.21 -5.78
C VAL A 277 -3.98 20.54 -4.54
N TYR A 278 -4.08 21.81 -4.19
CA TYR A 278 -4.90 22.32 -3.10
C TYR A 278 -6.36 22.39 -3.52
N LYS A 279 -7.27 21.92 -2.65
CA LYS A 279 -8.71 21.96 -2.89
C LYS A 279 -9.30 23.16 -2.18
N GLU A 280 -9.99 24.03 -2.92
CA GLU A 280 -10.70 25.20 -2.36
C GLU A 280 -12.18 24.90 -2.09
N TYR A 281 -12.51 23.63 -1.91
CA TYR A 281 -13.82 23.11 -1.52
C TYR A 281 -13.68 21.99 -0.49
N TYR A 282 -14.71 21.76 0.30
CA TYR A 282 -14.66 20.89 1.48
C TYR A 282 -15.73 19.80 1.39
N SER A 283 -15.40 18.69 0.72
CA SER A 283 -16.24 17.53 0.57
C SER A 283 -15.72 16.40 1.45
N LEU A 284 -16.49 16.07 2.51
CA LEU A 284 -16.02 15.14 3.54
C LEU A 284 -16.53 13.73 3.29
N GLY A 285 -15.61 12.78 3.18
CA GLY A 285 -15.89 11.36 3.21
C GLY A 285 -16.19 10.91 4.64
N ILE A 286 -17.29 10.19 4.83
CA ILE A 286 -17.66 9.65 6.14
C ILE A 286 -17.63 8.13 6.09
N ALA A 287 -16.77 7.50 6.90
CA ALA A 287 -16.66 6.04 6.93
C ALA A 287 -17.91 5.38 7.53
N VAL A 288 -18.57 4.55 6.75
CA VAL A 288 -19.78 3.80 7.13
C VAL A 288 -19.50 2.30 7.04
N ALA A 289 -19.71 1.60 8.15
CA ALA A 289 -19.63 0.13 8.17
C ALA A 289 -20.87 -0.49 7.53
N THR A 290 -20.65 -1.44 6.61
CA THR A 290 -21.69 -2.25 5.98
C THR A 290 -21.35 -3.73 6.09
N GLU A 291 -22.30 -4.62 5.80
CA GLU A 291 -22.05 -6.07 5.78
C GLU A 291 -20.99 -6.47 4.72
N GLN A 292 -20.86 -5.71 3.66
CA GLN A 292 -19.91 -5.96 2.57
C GLN A 292 -18.52 -5.39 2.86
N GLY A 293 -18.39 -4.53 3.88
CA GLY A 293 -17.14 -3.85 4.25
C GLY A 293 -17.34 -2.37 4.57
N LEU A 294 -16.24 -1.63 4.67
CA LEU A 294 -16.25 -0.19 4.93
C LEU A 294 -16.43 0.57 3.62
N LEU A 295 -17.44 1.43 3.56
CA LEU A 295 -17.67 2.39 2.47
C LEU A 295 -17.47 3.82 2.99
N VAL A 296 -17.10 4.73 2.10
CA VAL A 296 -16.82 6.13 2.47
C VAL A 296 -17.64 7.05 1.56
N PRO A 297 -18.97 7.19 1.80
CA PRO A 297 -19.78 8.17 1.12
C PRO A 297 -19.30 9.59 1.39
N VAL A 298 -19.54 10.49 0.44
CA VAL A 298 -19.03 11.86 0.44
C VAL A 298 -20.17 12.85 0.59
N ILE A 299 -20.14 13.65 1.67
CA ILE A 299 -20.97 14.83 1.84
C ILE A 299 -20.25 16.01 1.18
N ARG A 300 -20.87 16.58 0.14
CA ARG A 300 -20.25 17.64 -0.65
C ARG A 300 -20.48 19.00 -0.03
N ASP A 301 -19.54 19.94 -0.23
CA ASP A 301 -19.65 21.35 0.17
C ASP A 301 -20.13 21.55 1.62
N VAL A 302 -19.52 20.84 2.56
CA VAL A 302 -19.87 20.84 3.99
C VAL A 302 -19.76 22.21 4.62
N ASP A 303 -18.90 23.07 4.09
CA ASP A 303 -18.73 24.47 4.49
C ASP A 303 -20.03 25.27 4.32
N ARG A 304 -20.82 24.99 3.29
CA ARG A 304 -22.06 25.70 2.95
C ARG A 304 -23.31 25.10 3.60
N LYS A 305 -23.22 23.88 4.13
CA LYS A 305 -24.34 23.17 4.73
C LYS A 305 -24.53 23.50 6.20
N SER A 306 -25.77 23.57 6.66
CA SER A 306 -26.13 23.58 8.08
C SER A 306 -25.86 22.21 8.73
N MET A 307 -25.84 22.15 10.07
CA MET A 307 -25.73 20.87 10.78
C MET A 307 -26.90 19.93 10.47
N ALA A 308 -28.11 20.47 10.24
CA ALA A 308 -29.28 19.67 9.88
C ALA A 308 -29.12 19.02 8.50
N GLU A 309 -28.67 19.77 7.51
CA GLU A 309 -28.41 19.23 6.16
C GLU A 309 -27.32 18.18 6.17
N ILE A 310 -26.26 18.36 6.98
CA ILE A 310 -25.19 17.36 7.13
C ILE A 310 -25.75 16.05 7.73
N GLU A 311 -26.55 16.13 8.80
CA GLU A 311 -27.12 14.94 9.46
C GLU A 311 -28.14 14.23 8.55
N LEU A 312 -28.98 14.96 7.82
CA LEU A 312 -29.95 14.39 6.87
C LEU A 312 -29.24 13.65 5.74
N GLU A 313 -28.29 14.29 5.10
CA GLU A 313 -27.54 13.70 3.99
C GLU A 313 -26.71 12.50 4.45
N LEU A 314 -26.09 12.57 5.65
CA LEU A 314 -25.39 11.45 6.26
C LEU A 314 -26.31 10.26 6.51
N ALA A 315 -27.51 10.50 7.03
CA ALA A 315 -28.50 9.43 7.29
C ALA A 315 -28.90 8.75 5.98
N GLU A 316 -29.20 9.53 4.94
CA GLU A 316 -29.56 9.03 3.61
C GLU A 316 -28.42 8.23 2.98
N LEU A 317 -27.21 8.79 2.90
CA LEU A 317 -26.03 8.14 2.34
C LEU A 317 -25.70 6.85 3.12
N SER A 318 -25.79 6.87 4.45
CA SER A 318 -25.56 5.69 5.29
C SER A 318 -26.58 4.60 5.03
N GLN A 319 -27.85 4.93 4.85
CA GLN A 319 -28.90 3.97 4.51
C GLN A 319 -28.65 3.36 3.13
N ARG A 320 -28.31 4.18 2.13
CA ARG A 320 -28.01 3.72 0.78
C ARG A 320 -26.75 2.85 0.73
N ALA A 321 -25.73 3.19 1.49
CA ALA A 321 -24.52 2.37 1.63
C ALA A 321 -24.83 0.99 2.21
N ARG A 322 -25.64 0.91 3.30
CA ARG A 322 -26.02 -0.36 3.94
C ARG A 322 -26.92 -1.23 3.07
N THR A 323 -27.76 -0.61 2.25
CA THR A 323 -28.67 -1.34 1.34
C THR A 323 -28.06 -1.64 -0.04
N GLY A 324 -26.79 -1.30 -0.25
CA GLY A 324 -26.06 -1.52 -1.52
C GLY A 324 -26.58 -0.67 -2.69
N LYS A 325 -27.28 0.44 -2.41
CA LYS A 325 -27.86 1.36 -3.41
C LYS A 325 -27.04 2.63 -3.62
N ILE A 326 -25.85 2.70 -3.03
CA ILE A 326 -24.94 3.84 -3.17
C ILE A 326 -24.29 3.83 -4.56
N SER A 327 -24.20 4.98 -5.20
CA SER A 327 -23.55 5.12 -6.50
C SER A 327 -22.04 5.36 -6.39
N VAL A 328 -21.32 5.19 -7.49
CA VAL A 328 -19.86 5.45 -7.53
C VAL A 328 -19.56 6.93 -7.34
N GLU A 329 -20.42 7.81 -7.89
CA GLU A 329 -20.30 9.26 -7.77
C GLU A 329 -20.38 9.72 -6.30
N GLU A 330 -21.17 9.02 -5.48
CA GLU A 330 -21.32 9.33 -4.06
C GLU A 330 -20.14 8.84 -3.21
N LEU A 331 -19.28 7.99 -3.75
CA LEU A 331 -18.07 7.48 -3.11
C LEU A 331 -16.79 8.20 -3.57
N THR A 332 -16.91 9.15 -4.50
CA THR A 332 -15.77 9.83 -5.14
C THR A 332 -15.79 11.33 -4.89
N GLY A 333 -14.65 12.00 -5.07
CA GLY A 333 -14.53 13.46 -4.98
C GLY A 333 -14.48 14.03 -3.56
N GLY A 334 -14.34 13.19 -2.53
CA GLY A 334 -14.06 13.65 -1.16
C GLY A 334 -12.65 14.22 -1.05
N THR A 335 -12.48 15.27 -0.24
CA THR A 335 -11.19 15.95 -0.04
C THR A 335 -10.51 15.55 1.27
N PHE A 336 -11.28 15.10 2.24
CA PHE A 336 -10.84 14.67 3.56
C PHE A 336 -11.80 13.58 4.08
N THR A 337 -11.35 12.70 4.96
CA THR A 337 -12.21 11.62 5.49
C THR A 337 -12.32 11.70 7.01
N ILE A 338 -13.52 11.40 7.54
CA ILE A 338 -13.76 11.20 8.97
C ILE A 338 -14.18 9.74 9.18
N SER A 339 -13.46 9.04 10.04
CA SER A 339 -13.76 7.65 10.44
C SER A 339 -14.10 7.60 11.92
N ASN A 340 -15.23 6.96 12.29
CA ASN A 340 -15.68 6.85 13.67
C ASN A 340 -15.60 5.41 14.16
N GLY A 341 -14.48 5.03 14.78
CA GLY A 341 -14.30 3.75 15.48
C GLY A 341 -14.91 3.73 16.88
N GLY A 342 -15.26 4.89 17.44
CA GLY A 342 -15.81 5.01 18.80
C GLY A 342 -17.15 4.30 19.00
N VAL A 343 -17.97 4.23 17.95
CA VAL A 343 -19.25 3.50 17.97
C VAL A 343 -19.07 1.99 18.20
N PHE A 344 -17.87 1.46 17.92
CA PHE A 344 -17.49 0.06 18.16
C PHE A 344 -16.65 -0.11 19.43
N GLY A 345 -16.41 0.97 20.19
CA GLY A 345 -15.65 0.95 21.44
C GLY A 345 -14.13 1.13 21.26
N SER A 346 -13.65 1.51 20.09
CA SER A 346 -12.22 1.76 19.87
C SER A 346 -11.69 2.86 20.78
N LEU A 347 -10.62 2.58 21.53
CA LEU A 347 -9.94 3.56 22.38
C LEU A 347 -9.07 4.50 21.53
N LEU A 348 -8.28 3.90 20.63
CA LEU A 348 -7.29 4.58 19.79
C LEU A 348 -6.99 3.74 18.55
N SER A 349 -6.79 4.36 17.41
CA SER A 349 -6.36 3.71 16.17
C SER A 349 -5.59 4.67 15.28
N THR A 350 -4.81 4.12 14.36
CA THR A 350 -4.09 4.85 13.31
C THR A 350 -4.82 4.58 11.98
N PRO A 351 -5.78 5.43 11.57
CA PRO A 351 -6.54 5.19 10.35
C PRO A 351 -5.65 5.26 9.11
N ILE A 352 -5.93 4.41 8.12
CA ILE A 352 -5.26 4.42 6.81
C ILE A 352 -5.91 5.51 5.96
N LEU A 353 -5.10 6.27 5.21
CA LEU A 353 -5.59 7.29 4.28
C LEU A 353 -6.52 6.71 3.22
N ASN A 354 -7.46 7.52 2.76
CA ASN A 354 -8.32 7.21 1.61
C ASN A 354 -7.79 7.95 0.37
N PRO A 355 -6.91 7.32 -0.45
CA PRO A 355 -6.31 8.01 -1.58
C PRO A 355 -7.35 8.59 -2.54
N PRO A 356 -7.07 9.77 -3.16
CA PRO A 356 -5.80 10.52 -3.14
C PRO A 356 -5.69 11.57 -2.00
N GLN A 357 -6.53 11.50 -0.98
CA GLN A 357 -6.57 12.47 0.14
C GLN A 357 -5.29 12.44 0.97
N SER A 358 -4.86 13.60 1.47
CA SER A 358 -3.69 13.76 2.34
C SER A 358 -3.98 13.64 3.83
N GLY A 359 -5.26 13.55 4.24
CA GLY A 359 -5.64 13.48 5.65
C GLY A 359 -6.89 12.65 5.94
N ILE A 360 -6.93 12.05 7.13
CA ILE A 360 -8.10 11.35 7.68
C ILE A 360 -8.16 11.55 9.19
N LEU A 361 -9.34 11.94 9.69
CA LEU A 361 -9.64 12.10 11.11
C LEU A 361 -10.28 10.83 11.67
N GLY A 362 -9.67 10.25 12.69
CA GLY A 362 -10.21 9.13 13.46
C GLY A 362 -10.88 9.63 14.74
N LEU A 363 -12.15 9.29 14.93
CA LEU A 363 -12.90 9.52 16.17
C LEU A 363 -13.00 8.24 16.97
N HIS A 364 -12.85 8.34 18.29
CA HIS A 364 -12.84 7.18 19.18
C HIS A 364 -13.93 7.24 20.25
N LYS A 365 -13.96 6.27 21.15
CA LYS A 365 -15.00 6.21 22.19
C LYS A 365 -14.93 7.41 23.13
N ILE A 366 -16.11 7.87 23.58
CA ILE A 366 -16.24 8.83 24.66
C ILE A 366 -16.33 8.04 25.96
N GLU A 367 -15.48 8.36 26.91
CA GLU A 367 -15.52 7.77 28.25
C GLU A 367 -15.27 8.79 29.33
N LYS A 368 -15.88 8.55 30.51
CA LYS A 368 -15.65 9.41 31.69
C LYS A 368 -14.28 9.11 32.27
N ARG A 369 -13.46 10.17 32.40
CA ARG A 369 -12.11 10.07 32.97
C ARG A 369 -11.88 11.19 33.98
N PRO A 370 -11.07 10.96 35.04
CA PRO A 370 -10.57 12.03 35.90
C PRO A 370 -9.56 12.86 35.12
N VAL A 371 -9.70 14.16 35.14
CA VAL A 371 -8.77 15.15 34.57
C VAL A 371 -8.49 16.23 35.58
N VAL A 372 -7.38 16.93 35.43
CA VAL A 372 -7.06 18.09 36.25
C VAL A 372 -7.84 19.28 35.72
N GLY A 373 -8.65 19.89 36.56
CA GLY A 373 -9.39 21.11 36.29
C GLY A 373 -8.53 22.39 36.41
N PRO A 374 -9.11 23.56 36.08
CA PRO A 374 -8.37 24.83 36.05
C PRO A 374 -7.74 25.28 37.39
N ASN A 375 -8.27 24.77 38.51
CA ASN A 375 -7.78 25.07 39.86
C ASN A 375 -7.06 23.88 40.51
N ASP A 376 -6.45 23.02 39.73
CA ASP A 376 -5.76 21.80 40.14
C ASP A 376 -6.63 20.74 40.86
N GLU A 377 -7.98 20.91 40.79
CA GLU A 377 -8.92 19.88 41.28
C GLU A 377 -9.06 18.72 40.32
N ILE A 378 -9.32 17.50 40.81
CA ILE A 378 -9.65 16.35 39.99
C ILE A 378 -11.16 16.40 39.66
N VAL A 379 -11.47 16.54 38.39
CA VAL A 379 -12.85 16.58 37.89
C VAL A 379 -13.12 15.41 36.92
N VAL A 380 -14.36 14.93 36.88
CA VAL A 380 -14.76 13.90 35.90
C VAL A 380 -15.24 14.59 34.63
N ARG A 381 -14.61 14.28 33.50
CA ARG A 381 -14.96 14.79 32.17
C ARG A 381 -15.23 13.66 31.21
N SER A 382 -16.05 13.95 30.18
CA SER A 382 -16.28 13.04 29.07
C SER A 382 -15.19 13.28 28.02
N MET A 383 -14.20 12.38 27.98
CA MET A 383 -13.02 12.53 27.14
C MET A 383 -13.10 11.64 25.91
N MET A 384 -12.59 12.15 24.78
CA MET A 384 -12.45 11.43 23.51
C MET A 384 -11.03 11.58 22.99
N TYR A 385 -10.40 10.49 22.55
CA TYR A 385 -9.21 10.56 21.70
C TYR A 385 -9.61 10.80 20.26
N VAL A 386 -8.83 11.62 19.58
CA VAL A 386 -8.89 11.83 18.14
C VAL A 386 -7.52 11.59 17.52
N ALA A 387 -7.50 11.05 16.32
CA ALA A 387 -6.29 10.78 15.56
C ALA A 387 -6.35 11.49 14.21
N LEU A 388 -5.27 12.09 13.77
CA LEU A 388 -5.07 12.52 12.40
C LEU A 388 -3.97 11.68 11.78
N SER A 389 -4.32 10.85 10.78
CA SER A 389 -3.32 10.29 9.88
C SER A 389 -3.18 11.19 8.66
N TYR A 390 -1.97 11.41 8.20
CA TYR A 390 -1.67 12.34 7.11
C TYR A 390 -0.47 11.87 6.29
N ASP A 391 -0.40 12.33 5.05
CA ASP A 391 0.73 12.07 4.15
C ASP A 391 1.85 13.07 4.46
N HIS A 392 2.92 12.60 5.10
CA HIS A 392 4.04 13.44 5.52
C HIS A 392 4.89 13.97 4.36
N ARG A 393 4.58 13.57 3.11
CA ARG A 393 5.17 14.18 1.92
C ARG A 393 4.60 15.58 1.62
N ILE A 394 3.38 15.87 2.12
CA ILE A 394 2.67 17.15 1.91
C ILE A 394 2.52 17.91 3.23
N VAL A 395 2.21 17.20 4.32
CA VAL A 395 1.82 17.79 5.62
C VAL A 395 2.94 17.60 6.63
N ASP A 396 3.41 18.69 7.20
CA ASP A 396 4.40 18.67 8.27
C ASP A 396 3.80 18.36 9.64
N GLY A 397 4.61 17.79 10.54
CA GLY A 397 4.18 17.45 11.90
C GLY A 397 3.61 18.62 12.67
N ARG A 398 4.16 19.84 12.50
CA ARG A 398 3.63 21.07 13.10
C ARG A 398 2.19 21.37 12.66
N GLU A 399 1.93 21.31 11.34
CA GLU A 399 0.61 21.56 10.77
C GLU A 399 -0.40 20.53 11.25
N ALA A 400 -0.03 19.25 11.26
CA ALA A 400 -0.87 18.16 11.72
C ALA A 400 -1.30 18.32 13.19
N VAL A 401 -0.36 18.67 14.07
CA VAL A 401 -0.64 18.92 15.50
C VAL A 401 -1.54 20.14 15.68
N LEU A 402 -1.27 21.24 14.98
CA LEU A 402 -2.08 22.45 15.04
C LEU A 402 -3.48 22.24 14.45
N PHE A 403 -3.63 21.42 13.41
CA PHE A 403 -4.91 21.02 12.87
C PHE A 403 -5.79 20.28 13.91
N LEU A 404 -5.24 19.27 14.59
CA LEU A 404 -5.97 18.60 15.67
C LEU A 404 -6.27 19.51 16.84
N ARG A 405 -5.36 20.41 17.17
CA ARG A 405 -5.61 21.43 18.19
C ARG A 405 -6.76 22.34 17.79
N ARG A 406 -6.85 22.76 16.53
CA ARG A 406 -7.96 23.56 16.01
C ARG A 406 -9.30 22.82 16.14
N ILE A 407 -9.36 21.54 15.79
CA ILE A 407 -10.55 20.70 15.99
C ILE A 407 -10.92 20.65 17.48
N LYS A 408 -9.94 20.42 18.37
CA LYS A 408 -10.13 20.40 19.81
C LYS A 408 -10.77 21.71 20.30
N GLU A 409 -10.20 22.85 19.93
CA GLU A 409 -10.70 24.18 20.31
C GLU A 409 -12.15 24.39 19.86
N CYS A 410 -12.52 23.95 18.63
CA CYS A 410 -13.88 24.06 18.12
C CYS A 410 -14.89 23.12 18.83
N ILE A 411 -14.45 21.95 19.28
CA ILE A 411 -15.33 21.00 19.97
C ILE A 411 -15.47 21.34 21.46
N GLU A 412 -14.41 21.80 22.11
CA GLU A 412 -14.44 22.23 23.51
C GLU A 412 -15.17 23.55 23.71
N ASP A 413 -15.19 24.41 22.67
CA ASP A 413 -16.04 25.63 22.62
C ASP A 413 -16.80 25.67 21.26
N PRO A 414 -17.99 25.06 21.16
CA PRO A 414 -18.74 25.01 19.91
C PRO A 414 -19.21 26.38 19.37
N ASN A 415 -19.19 27.44 20.19
CA ASN A 415 -19.51 28.78 19.72
C ASN A 415 -18.50 29.30 18.70
N ARG A 416 -17.26 28.81 18.74
CA ARG A 416 -16.24 29.15 17.73
C ARG A 416 -16.66 28.75 16.32
N ILE A 417 -17.34 27.61 16.17
CA ILE A 417 -17.89 27.16 14.88
C ILE A 417 -18.92 28.16 14.34
N LEU A 418 -19.77 28.70 15.24
CA LEU A 418 -20.81 29.68 14.86
C LEU A 418 -20.21 31.03 14.49
N LEU A 419 -19.10 31.40 15.11
CA LEU A 419 -18.43 32.68 14.91
C LEU A 419 -17.39 32.63 13.77
N GLY A 420 -17.08 31.47 13.24
CA GLY A 420 -16.05 31.28 12.22
C GLY A 420 -14.64 31.55 12.73
N MET A 421 -14.35 31.20 14.02
CA MET A 421 -13.11 31.52 14.75
C MET A 421 -12.25 30.27 14.99
#